data_2b11458c80fba06bbda4f6d6cfcf0761
#
_entry.id   2b11458c80fba06bbda4f6d6cfcf0761
#
_cell.length_a   1.000
_cell.length_b   1.000
_cell.length_c   1.000
_cell.angle_alpha   90.00
_cell.angle_beta   90.00
_cell.angle_gamma   90.00
#
_symmetry.space_group_name_H-M   'P 1'
#
loop_
_entity.id
_entity.type
_entity.pdbx_description
1 polymer ?
#
loop_
_entity_poly.entity_id
_entity_poly.type
_entity_poly.pdbx_seq_one_letter_code
_entity_poly.pdbx_strand_id
1 'polypeptide(L)'
;MNNSFLKYMSDNNPENTISKNGVMVRNKIRPLLWKMLALSNKLKLEIEKKEFKGTDRPVIYIASHSFKDDAVNTVLTAKCNAYFVVGNIDLFYNTLDGFFLWLYGSQLVDRYDKESRNAMKSKMNKVIEYGSNILIFPEATWNLSPNKLMYNLHWGFYEIAKENNALVVPIITYKVGNKCYSRMLDGIDVNDVTLEDIDLIIKKLNKYINKANDILIFDGVQY
;
A
#
# COMPACT_ATOMS: atom_id res chain seq x y z
N MET A 1 -16.57 -16.76 13.33
CA MET A 1 -17.24 -16.83 12.01
C MET A 1 -16.22 -17.21 10.97
N ASN A 2 -16.55 -18.21 10.13
CA ASN A 2 -15.62 -18.68 9.09
C ASN A 2 -15.70 -17.70 7.91
N ASN A 3 -14.85 -16.68 7.89
CA ASN A 3 -14.82 -15.71 6.79
C ASN A 3 -14.07 -16.33 5.59
N SER A 4 -14.82 -16.86 4.63
CA SER A 4 -14.27 -17.53 3.45
C SER A 4 -13.38 -16.63 2.59
N PHE A 5 -13.62 -15.32 2.58
CA PHE A 5 -12.78 -14.36 1.84
C PHE A 5 -11.41 -14.20 2.48
N LEU A 6 -11.34 -14.15 3.82
CA LEU A 6 -10.06 -14.09 4.54
C LEU A 6 -9.26 -15.37 4.32
N LYS A 7 -9.91 -16.54 4.44
CA LYS A 7 -9.29 -17.84 4.18
C LYS A 7 -8.72 -17.91 2.76
N TYR A 8 -9.48 -17.44 1.77
CA TYR A 8 -9.01 -17.39 0.38
C TYR A 8 -7.79 -16.49 0.22
N MET A 9 -7.83 -15.27 0.76
CA MET A 9 -6.73 -14.29 0.64
C MET A 9 -5.46 -14.72 1.37
N SER A 10 -5.57 -15.53 2.43
CA SER A 10 -4.45 -16.06 3.23
C SER A 10 -3.89 -17.38 2.73
N ASP A 11 -4.53 -18.06 1.76
CA ASP A 11 -4.02 -19.31 1.20
C ASP A 11 -2.61 -19.09 0.62
N ASN A 12 -1.65 -19.91 1.05
CA ASN A 12 -0.27 -19.80 0.64
C ASN A 12 0.00 -20.26 -0.80
N ASN A 13 -0.94 -20.98 -1.43
CA ASN A 13 -0.79 -21.37 -2.82
C ASN A 13 -1.21 -20.22 -3.77
N PRO A 14 -0.27 -19.65 -4.56
CA PRO A 14 -0.59 -18.58 -5.50
C PRO A 14 -1.63 -18.97 -6.54
N GLU A 15 -1.66 -20.24 -6.96
CA GLU A 15 -2.59 -20.75 -7.97
C GLU A 15 -4.05 -20.70 -7.50
N ASN A 16 -4.27 -20.82 -6.19
CA ASN A 16 -5.60 -20.76 -5.61
C ASN A 16 -6.13 -19.33 -5.50
N THR A 17 -5.24 -18.34 -5.43
CA THR A 17 -5.59 -16.95 -5.08
C THR A 17 -5.42 -15.95 -6.21
N ILE A 18 -4.49 -16.20 -7.14
CA ILE A 18 -4.16 -15.27 -8.23
C ILE A 18 -4.37 -15.97 -9.57
N SER A 19 -5.39 -15.56 -10.30
CA SER A 19 -5.65 -16.01 -11.66
C SER A 19 -5.63 -14.84 -12.64
N LYS A 20 -5.20 -15.09 -13.88
CA LYS A 20 -5.13 -14.08 -14.95
C LYS A 20 -6.49 -13.41 -15.16
N ASN A 21 -7.56 -14.20 -15.26
CA ASN A 21 -8.91 -13.66 -15.42
C ASN A 21 -9.35 -12.83 -14.21
N GLY A 22 -9.03 -13.27 -12.99
CA GLY A 22 -9.29 -12.53 -11.76
C GLY A 22 -8.59 -11.17 -11.72
N VAL A 23 -7.33 -11.11 -12.15
CA VAL A 23 -6.57 -9.86 -12.27
C VAL A 23 -7.21 -8.93 -13.31
N MET A 24 -7.53 -9.45 -14.50
CA MET A 24 -8.17 -8.66 -15.56
C MET A 24 -9.53 -8.07 -15.14
N VAL A 25 -10.37 -8.87 -14.51
CA VAL A 25 -11.69 -8.42 -14.03
C VAL A 25 -11.52 -7.33 -12.97
N ARG A 26 -10.64 -7.53 -12.00
CA ARG A 26 -10.37 -6.53 -10.95
C ARG A 26 -9.83 -5.22 -11.54
N ASN A 27 -8.92 -5.29 -12.50
CA ASN A 27 -8.41 -4.09 -13.18
C ASN A 27 -9.53 -3.29 -13.85
N LYS A 28 -10.52 -3.97 -14.45
CA LYS A 28 -11.67 -3.31 -15.10
C LYS A 28 -12.65 -2.68 -14.11
N ILE A 29 -12.88 -3.29 -12.95
CA ILE A 29 -13.86 -2.77 -11.97
C ILE A 29 -13.26 -1.72 -11.02
N ARG A 30 -11.95 -1.62 -10.88
CA ARG A 30 -11.30 -0.67 -9.95
C ARG A 30 -11.72 0.78 -10.11
N PRO A 31 -11.93 1.34 -11.31
CA PRO A 31 -12.43 2.71 -11.43
C PRO A 31 -13.78 2.93 -10.75
N LEU A 32 -14.65 1.91 -10.74
CA LEU A 32 -15.90 1.95 -9.98
C LEU A 32 -15.64 1.90 -8.47
N LEU A 33 -14.73 1.02 -8.03
CA LEU A 33 -14.37 0.92 -6.61
C LEU A 33 -13.75 2.23 -6.08
N TRP A 34 -12.93 2.93 -6.87
CA TRP A 34 -12.41 4.26 -6.47
C TRP A 34 -13.52 5.28 -6.26
N LYS A 35 -14.55 5.28 -7.11
CA LYS A 35 -15.72 6.17 -6.93
C LYS A 35 -16.47 5.84 -5.64
N MET A 36 -16.69 4.55 -5.36
CA MET A 36 -17.31 4.11 -4.11
C MET A 36 -16.49 4.48 -2.89
N LEU A 37 -15.17 4.26 -2.92
CA LEU A 37 -14.26 4.66 -1.85
C LEU A 37 -14.26 6.17 -1.63
N ALA A 38 -14.26 6.97 -2.69
CA ALA A 38 -14.32 8.43 -2.58
C ALA A 38 -15.61 8.92 -1.94
N LEU A 39 -16.76 8.29 -2.23
CA LEU A 39 -18.04 8.62 -1.61
C LEU A 39 -18.12 8.20 -0.14
N SER A 40 -17.46 7.10 0.25
CA SER A 40 -17.42 6.61 1.64
C SER A 40 -16.32 7.24 2.47
N ASN A 41 -15.35 7.95 1.86
CA ASN A 41 -14.22 8.54 2.56
C ASN A 41 -14.69 9.66 3.50
N LYS A 42 -14.37 9.52 4.78
CA LYS A 42 -14.73 10.50 5.82
C LYS A 42 -13.80 11.71 5.83
N LEU A 43 -12.60 11.57 5.26
CA LEU A 43 -11.60 12.63 5.21
C LEU A 43 -11.66 13.37 3.88
N LYS A 44 -11.50 14.68 3.92
CA LYS A 44 -11.31 15.48 2.72
C LYS A 44 -9.90 15.28 2.19
N LEU A 45 -9.75 14.54 1.09
CA LEU A 45 -8.45 14.30 0.47
C LEU A 45 -7.99 15.53 -0.33
N GLU A 46 -6.81 16.03 -0.02
CA GLU A 46 -6.11 17.07 -0.76
C GLU A 46 -4.78 16.51 -1.30
N ILE A 47 -4.68 16.38 -2.63
CA ILE A 47 -3.45 15.90 -3.28
C ILE A 47 -2.56 17.11 -3.53
N GLU A 48 -1.53 17.29 -2.69
CA GLU A 48 -0.62 18.43 -2.78
C GLU A 48 0.32 18.33 -3.98
N LYS A 49 0.76 17.12 -4.32
CA LYS A 49 1.69 16.86 -5.41
C LYS A 49 1.52 15.47 -5.99
N LYS A 50 1.57 15.38 -7.30
CA LYS A 50 1.59 14.12 -8.04
C LYS A 50 2.68 14.20 -9.11
N GLU A 51 3.89 13.71 -8.77
CA GLU A 51 5.06 13.75 -9.66
C GLU A 51 5.01 12.63 -10.69
N PHE A 52 4.70 11.41 -10.25
CA PHE A 52 4.63 10.24 -11.11
C PHE A 52 3.55 10.38 -12.19
N LYS A 53 3.95 10.28 -13.45
CA LYS A 53 3.07 10.47 -14.62
C LYS A 53 2.55 9.16 -15.23
N GLY A 54 3.05 8.02 -14.74
CA GLY A 54 2.77 6.70 -15.30
C GLY A 54 3.96 6.13 -16.07
N THR A 55 3.87 4.85 -16.37
CA THR A 55 4.90 4.09 -17.09
C THR A 55 4.28 2.83 -17.67
N ASP A 56 4.93 2.23 -18.68
CA ASP A 56 4.58 0.90 -19.19
C ASP A 56 5.19 -0.24 -18.38
N ARG A 57 6.10 0.09 -17.43
CA ARG A 57 6.70 -0.88 -16.50
C ARG A 57 5.73 -1.21 -15.36
N PRO A 58 5.85 -2.39 -14.72
CA PRO A 58 5.16 -2.65 -13.46
C PRO A 58 5.53 -1.63 -12.40
N VAL A 59 4.60 -1.36 -11.47
CA VAL A 59 4.80 -0.39 -10.40
C VAL A 59 4.48 -1.02 -9.05
N ILE A 60 5.37 -0.80 -8.10
CA ILE A 60 5.14 -1.07 -6.67
C ILE A 60 4.97 0.27 -5.96
N TYR A 61 3.74 0.57 -5.57
CA TYR A 61 3.44 1.73 -4.75
C TYR A 61 3.76 1.40 -3.29
N ILE A 62 4.62 2.18 -2.67
CA ILE A 62 4.93 2.09 -1.25
C ILE A 62 4.34 3.30 -0.53
N ALA A 63 3.65 3.08 0.58
CA ALA A 63 2.96 4.15 1.30
C ALA A 63 3.33 4.21 2.79
N SER A 64 3.33 5.41 3.36
CA SER A 64 3.42 5.62 4.80
C SER A 64 2.15 5.16 5.50
N HIS A 65 2.27 4.63 6.71
CA HIS A 65 1.18 4.03 7.47
C HIS A 65 1.03 4.69 8.84
N SER A 66 0.23 5.74 8.95
CA SER A 66 0.20 6.59 10.14
C SER A 66 -1.18 6.80 10.78
N PHE A 67 -2.29 6.48 10.10
CA PHE A 67 -3.65 6.61 10.64
C PHE A 67 -4.63 5.64 9.98
N LYS A 68 -5.79 5.43 10.62
CA LYS A 68 -6.76 4.37 10.25
C LYS A 68 -7.21 4.39 8.79
N ASP A 69 -7.41 5.57 8.20
CA ASP A 69 -8.00 5.72 6.86
C ASP A 69 -6.95 6.03 5.77
N ASP A 70 -5.66 5.90 6.10
CA ASP A 70 -4.56 6.19 5.15
C ASP A 70 -4.57 5.26 3.93
N ALA A 71 -4.96 4.00 4.10
CA ALA A 71 -5.08 3.05 3.00
C ALA A 71 -6.09 3.52 1.94
N VAL A 72 -7.27 4.01 2.36
CA VAL A 72 -8.29 4.55 1.44
C VAL A 72 -7.75 5.78 0.72
N ASN A 73 -7.12 6.69 1.45
CA ASN A 73 -6.57 7.93 0.88
C ASN A 73 -5.39 7.67 -0.05
N THR A 74 -4.54 6.68 0.26
CA THR A 74 -3.45 6.22 -0.63
C THR A 74 -4.00 5.67 -1.94
N VAL A 75 -5.02 4.80 -1.88
CA VAL A 75 -5.69 4.26 -3.07
C VAL A 75 -6.29 5.37 -3.92
N LEU A 76 -6.96 6.35 -3.30
CA LEU A 76 -7.56 7.49 -4.00
C LEU A 76 -6.52 8.43 -4.62
N THR A 77 -5.34 8.54 -4.02
CA THR A 77 -4.21 9.30 -4.55
C THR A 77 -3.61 8.60 -5.77
N ALA A 78 -3.32 7.32 -5.63
CA ALA A 78 -2.70 6.54 -6.70
C ALA A 78 -3.64 6.37 -7.90
N LYS A 79 -4.90 6.03 -7.66
CA LYS A 79 -5.90 5.63 -8.68
C LYS A 79 -5.30 4.67 -9.70
N CYS A 80 -4.66 3.63 -9.21
CA CYS A 80 -3.93 2.66 -10.01
C CYS A 80 -4.55 1.26 -9.92
N ASN A 81 -4.28 0.45 -10.94
CA ASN A 81 -4.60 -0.97 -10.90
C ASN A 81 -3.55 -1.68 -10.04
N ALA A 82 -3.78 -1.80 -8.73
CA ALA A 82 -2.84 -2.43 -7.82
C ALA A 82 -3.54 -3.42 -6.88
N TYR A 83 -2.87 -4.52 -6.61
CA TYR A 83 -3.20 -5.45 -5.54
C TYR A 83 -2.62 -4.95 -4.23
N PHE A 84 -3.37 -5.14 -3.16
CA PHE A 84 -3.03 -4.62 -1.86
C PHE A 84 -2.45 -5.72 -0.96
N VAL A 85 -1.25 -5.53 -0.44
CA VAL A 85 -0.65 -6.44 0.53
C VAL A 85 -1.01 -5.98 1.92
N VAL A 86 -1.70 -6.84 2.67
CA VAL A 86 -2.20 -6.56 4.02
C VAL A 86 -1.59 -7.56 5.00
N GLY A 87 -0.95 -7.04 6.06
CA GLY A 87 -0.56 -7.85 7.21
C GLY A 87 -1.72 -7.93 8.20
N ASN A 88 -1.67 -8.86 9.12
CA ASN A 88 -2.57 -9.07 10.25
C ASN A 88 -4.06 -9.26 9.92
N ILE A 89 -4.47 -10.51 9.98
CA ILE A 89 -5.83 -10.98 9.71
C ILE A 89 -6.81 -10.53 10.80
N ASP A 90 -6.34 -10.28 12.02
CA ASP A 90 -7.17 -10.01 13.20
C ASP A 90 -7.90 -8.66 13.17
N LEU A 91 -7.51 -7.76 12.25
CA LEU A 91 -8.16 -6.47 12.08
C LEU A 91 -9.45 -6.53 11.26
N PHE A 92 -9.75 -7.65 10.59
CA PHE A 92 -10.88 -7.78 9.66
C PHE A 92 -11.93 -8.76 10.19
N TYR A 93 -12.70 -8.29 11.17
CA TYR A 93 -13.64 -9.15 11.92
C TYR A 93 -14.96 -9.40 11.22
N ASN A 94 -15.33 -8.59 10.23
CA ASN A 94 -16.64 -8.75 9.59
C ASN A 94 -16.52 -9.23 8.12
N THR A 95 -17.58 -9.89 7.67
CA THR A 95 -17.63 -10.47 6.33
C THR A 95 -17.64 -9.41 5.22
N LEU A 96 -18.18 -8.22 5.49
CA LEU A 96 -18.24 -7.13 4.51
C LEU A 96 -16.85 -6.56 4.24
N ASP A 97 -16.03 -6.33 5.27
CA ASP A 97 -14.66 -5.86 5.08
C ASP A 97 -13.84 -6.89 4.30
N GLY A 98 -13.97 -8.17 4.64
CA GLY A 98 -13.33 -9.25 3.91
C GLY A 98 -13.75 -9.31 2.45
N PHE A 99 -15.03 -9.09 2.15
CA PHE A 99 -15.56 -9.04 0.78
C PHE A 99 -14.95 -7.87 -0.01
N PHE A 100 -14.93 -6.66 0.55
CA PHE A 100 -14.36 -5.49 -0.14
C PHE A 100 -12.85 -5.62 -0.35
N LEU A 101 -12.12 -6.13 0.62
CA LEU A 101 -10.69 -6.42 0.48
C LEU A 101 -10.44 -7.45 -0.63
N TRP A 102 -11.21 -8.55 -0.65
CA TRP A 102 -11.13 -9.55 -1.70
C TRP A 102 -11.47 -8.97 -3.07
N LEU A 103 -12.52 -8.16 -3.16
CA LEU A 103 -12.95 -7.52 -4.40
C LEU A 103 -11.87 -6.57 -4.94
N TYR A 104 -11.20 -5.84 -4.05
CA TYR A 104 -10.08 -4.97 -4.42
C TYR A 104 -8.84 -5.75 -4.86
N GLY A 105 -8.71 -7.01 -4.50
CA GLY A 105 -7.59 -7.89 -4.81
C GLY A 105 -6.54 -7.96 -3.69
N SER A 106 -6.94 -7.68 -2.44
CA SER A 106 -6.03 -7.77 -1.30
C SER A 106 -5.55 -9.20 -1.10
N GLN A 107 -4.29 -9.33 -0.64
CA GLN A 107 -3.68 -10.59 -0.22
C GLN A 107 -3.17 -10.44 1.20
N LEU A 108 -3.41 -11.46 2.03
CA LEU A 108 -3.03 -11.45 3.44
C LEU A 108 -1.70 -12.14 3.64
N VAL A 109 -0.83 -11.55 4.44
CA VAL A 109 0.46 -12.11 4.81
C VAL A 109 0.60 -12.21 6.33
N ASP A 110 0.95 -13.39 6.82
CA ASP A 110 1.47 -13.53 8.17
C ASP A 110 2.97 -13.19 8.17
N ARG A 111 3.32 -12.08 8.81
CA ARG A 111 4.69 -11.57 8.87
C ARG A 111 5.63 -12.46 9.68
N TYR A 112 5.09 -13.21 10.61
CA TYR A 112 5.86 -14.08 11.50
C TYR A 112 6.08 -15.47 10.90
N ASP A 113 5.25 -15.86 9.93
CA ASP A 113 5.40 -17.11 9.20
C ASP A 113 6.26 -16.96 7.94
N LYS A 114 7.34 -17.74 7.84
CA LYS A 114 8.27 -17.71 6.69
C LYS A 114 7.60 -18.23 5.42
N GLU A 115 6.74 -19.23 5.51
CA GLU A 115 6.03 -19.78 4.36
C GLU A 115 5.06 -18.76 3.79
N SER A 116 4.31 -18.08 4.64
CA SER A 116 3.39 -17.01 4.22
C SER A 116 4.12 -15.84 3.54
N ARG A 117 5.30 -15.44 4.05
CA ARG A 117 6.11 -14.40 3.40
C ARG A 117 6.61 -14.82 2.02
N ASN A 118 7.10 -16.07 1.90
CA ASN A 118 7.56 -16.62 0.61
C ASN A 118 6.41 -16.76 -0.38
N ALA A 119 5.26 -17.24 0.08
CA ALA A 119 4.04 -17.32 -0.72
C ALA A 119 3.58 -15.94 -1.20
N MET A 120 3.67 -14.92 -0.35
CA MET A 120 3.31 -13.55 -0.73
C MET A 120 4.18 -13.03 -1.87
N LYS A 121 5.50 -13.28 -1.84
CA LYS A 121 6.39 -12.90 -2.94
C LYS A 121 5.96 -13.56 -4.25
N SER A 122 5.67 -14.85 -4.23
CA SER A 122 5.20 -15.60 -5.40
C SER A 122 3.85 -15.08 -5.92
N LYS A 123 2.92 -14.74 -5.03
CA LYS A 123 1.63 -14.13 -5.39
C LYS A 123 1.82 -12.78 -6.09
N MET A 124 2.70 -11.93 -5.55
CA MET A 124 2.94 -10.59 -6.10
C MET A 124 3.63 -10.65 -7.47
N ASN A 125 4.57 -11.58 -7.67
CA ASN A 125 5.17 -11.82 -8.98
C ASN A 125 4.09 -12.20 -10.01
N LYS A 126 3.15 -13.09 -9.66
CA LYS A 126 2.01 -13.42 -10.53
C LYS A 126 1.08 -12.25 -10.81
N VAL A 127 0.82 -11.41 -9.82
CA VAL A 127 0.02 -10.19 -10.00
C VAL A 127 0.64 -9.29 -11.07
N ILE A 128 1.96 -9.10 -11.01
CA ILE A 128 2.72 -8.32 -11.99
C ILE A 128 2.69 -8.98 -13.37
N GLU A 129 2.98 -10.28 -13.43
CA GLU A 129 2.94 -11.07 -14.66
C GLU A 129 1.60 -10.95 -15.40
N TYR A 130 0.49 -10.87 -14.64
CA TYR A 130 -0.85 -10.74 -15.20
C TYR A 130 -1.31 -9.29 -15.42
N GLY A 131 -0.37 -8.32 -15.34
CA GLY A 131 -0.58 -6.93 -15.75
C GLY A 131 -1.28 -6.06 -14.69
N SER A 132 -1.05 -6.33 -13.42
CA SER A 132 -1.46 -5.44 -12.34
C SER A 132 -0.25 -4.95 -11.54
N ASN A 133 -0.43 -3.91 -10.75
CA ASN A 133 0.58 -3.33 -9.87
C ASN A 133 0.39 -3.83 -8.43
N ILE A 134 1.28 -3.41 -7.55
CA ILE A 134 1.24 -3.72 -6.11
C ILE A 134 1.15 -2.42 -5.33
N LEU A 135 0.39 -2.42 -4.23
CA LEU A 135 0.38 -1.38 -3.22
C LEU A 135 0.65 -2.01 -1.86
N ILE A 136 1.66 -1.51 -1.16
CA ILE A 136 2.11 -2.04 0.12
C ILE A 136 2.46 -0.92 1.09
N PHE A 137 2.21 -1.16 2.37
CA PHE A 137 2.71 -0.38 3.49
C PHE A 137 3.94 -1.08 4.07
N PRO A 138 5.16 -0.67 3.69
CA PRO A 138 6.38 -1.41 4.04
C PRO A 138 6.73 -1.36 5.53
N GLU A 139 6.15 -0.44 6.29
CA GLU A 139 6.24 -0.41 7.77
C GLU A 139 5.50 -1.60 8.41
N ALA A 140 4.56 -2.19 7.68
CA ALA A 140 3.75 -3.35 8.07
C ALA A 140 2.94 -3.18 9.39
N THR A 141 2.92 -2.00 9.97
CA THR A 141 2.10 -1.62 11.13
C THR A 141 1.83 -0.13 11.11
N TRP A 142 0.77 0.31 11.78
CA TRP A 142 0.53 1.74 11.95
C TRP A 142 1.61 2.38 12.80
N ASN A 143 2.17 3.46 12.33
CA ASN A 143 3.10 4.27 13.11
C ASN A 143 2.30 5.21 14.02
N LEU A 144 2.06 4.75 15.24
CA LEU A 144 1.38 5.52 16.28
C LEU A 144 2.37 6.21 17.23
N SER A 145 3.67 6.12 16.96
CA SER A 145 4.69 6.71 17.82
C SER A 145 4.85 8.20 17.55
N PRO A 146 4.69 9.07 18.54
CA PRO A 146 4.96 10.50 18.40
C PRO A 146 6.44 10.81 18.15
N ASN A 147 7.33 9.87 18.43
CA ASN A 147 8.79 10.06 18.40
C ASN A 147 9.48 9.34 17.25
N LYS A 148 8.74 8.57 16.43
CA LYS A 148 9.29 7.88 15.26
C LYS A 148 8.51 8.30 14.03
N LEU A 149 9.20 8.83 13.08
CA LEU A 149 8.63 9.29 11.81
C LEU A 149 8.20 8.13 10.93
N MET A 150 9.00 7.09 10.92
CA MET A 150 8.77 5.85 10.21
C MET A 150 9.37 4.68 10.98
N TYR A 151 8.68 3.55 10.97
CA TYR A 151 9.28 2.28 11.42
C TYR A 151 10.21 1.71 10.36
N ASN A 152 10.99 0.71 10.75
CA ASN A 152 11.86 0.00 9.82
C ASN A 152 11.03 -0.61 8.69
N LEU A 153 11.49 -0.44 7.46
CA LEU A 153 10.81 -0.98 6.30
C LEU A 153 11.14 -2.46 6.11
N HIS A 154 10.13 -3.22 5.74
CA HIS A 154 10.31 -4.60 5.29
C HIS A 154 10.65 -4.60 3.80
N TRP A 155 11.81 -5.11 3.44
CA TRP A 155 12.43 -5.00 2.12
C TRP A 155 11.85 -5.91 1.03
N GLY A 156 10.84 -6.73 1.33
CA GLY A 156 10.23 -7.63 0.36
C GLY A 156 9.76 -6.93 -0.94
N PHE A 157 9.33 -5.68 -0.87
CA PHE A 157 8.96 -4.90 -2.05
C PHE A 157 10.14 -4.62 -2.98
N TYR A 158 11.34 -4.42 -2.44
CA TYR A 158 12.55 -4.16 -3.20
C TYR A 158 12.97 -5.38 -4.01
N GLU A 159 12.93 -6.58 -3.40
CA GLU A 159 13.23 -7.82 -4.08
C GLU A 159 12.25 -8.08 -5.24
N ILE A 160 10.94 -7.89 -5.00
CA ILE A 160 9.91 -8.02 -6.03
C ILE A 160 10.13 -7.00 -7.16
N ALA A 161 10.45 -5.75 -6.81
CA ALA A 161 10.72 -4.71 -7.80
C ALA A 161 11.90 -5.07 -8.69
N LYS A 162 12.99 -5.55 -8.11
CA LYS A 162 14.20 -5.96 -8.83
C LYS A 162 13.96 -7.15 -9.76
N GLU A 163 13.25 -8.18 -9.28
CA GLU A 163 12.93 -9.37 -10.07
C GLU A 163 12.03 -9.08 -11.26
N ASN A 164 11.14 -8.09 -11.15
CA ASN A 164 10.16 -7.76 -12.18
C ASN A 164 10.49 -6.50 -12.97
N ASN A 165 11.67 -5.93 -12.80
CA ASN A 165 12.03 -4.65 -13.41
C ASN A 165 10.97 -3.55 -13.16
N ALA A 166 10.40 -3.53 -11.95
CA ALA A 166 9.34 -2.61 -11.58
C ALA A 166 9.90 -1.29 -11.03
N LEU A 167 9.16 -0.20 -11.22
CA LEU A 167 9.43 1.05 -10.52
C LEU A 167 8.83 1.03 -9.12
N VAL A 168 9.51 1.65 -8.17
CA VAL A 168 8.98 1.89 -6.82
C VAL A 168 8.49 3.33 -6.74
N VAL A 169 7.20 3.53 -6.46
CA VAL A 169 6.58 4.86 -6.39
C VAL A 169 6.14 5.14 -4.95
N PRO A 170 6.82 6.07 -4.26
CA PRO A 170 6.44 6.43 -2.89
C PRO A 170 5.19 7.31 -2.85
N ILE A 171 4.29 7.00 -1.89
CA ILE A 171 3.12 7.81 -1.56
C ILE A 171 3.17 8.15 -0.07
N ILE A 172 3.04 9.42 0.24
CA ILE A 172 3.00 9.91 1.61
C ILE A 172 1.61 10.44 1.88
N THR A 173 1.02 10.00 2.99
CA THR A 173 -0.24 10.53 3.49
C THR A 173 -0.08 11.01 4.93
N TYR A 174 -0.69 12.14 5.27
CA TYR A 174 -0.77 12.62 6.63
C TYR A 174 -2.09 13.32 6.89
N LYS A 175 -2.54 13.30 8.14
CA LYS A 175 -3.85 13.82 8.55
C LYS A 175 -3.70 15.08 9.39
N VAL A 176 -4.50 16.10 9.08
CA VAL A 176 -4.66 17.31 9.91
C VAL A 176 -6.16 17.57 10.08
N GLY A 177 -6.68 17.43 11.28
CA GLY A 177 -8.12 17.52 11.55
C GLY A 177 -8.93 16.53 10.73
N ASN A 178 -9.87 17.01 9.91
CA ASN A 178 -10.69 16.18 9.02
C ASN A 178 -10.16 16.11 7.57
N LYS A 179 -8.95 16.58 7.32
CA LYS A 179 -8.30 16.55 6.02
C LYS A 179 -7.19 15.51 5.98
N CYS A 180 -7.07 14.84 4.85
CA CYS A 180 -5.92 14.02 4.51
C CYS A 180 -5.15 14.71 3.38
N TYR A 181 -3.89 14.98 3.60
CA TYR A 181 -2.97 15.48 2.59
C TYR A 181 -2.17 14.32 2.02
N SER A 182 -1.93 14.36 0.73
CA SER A 182 -1.20 13.29 0.06
C SER A 182 -0.23 13.82 -0.99
N ARG A 183 0.90 13.14 -1.10
CA ARG A 183 1.91 13.36 -2.15
C ARG A 183 2.29 12.03 -2.78
N MET A 184 2.34 11.98 -4.08
CA MET A 184 2.90 10.87 -4.83
C MET A 184 4.19 11.33 -5.50
N LEU A 185 5.32 10.76 -5.12
CA LEU A 185 6.62 11.09 -5.64
C LEU A 185 6.87 10.43 -6.99
N ASP A 186 7.95 10.79 -7.64
CA ASP A 186 8.34 10.16 -8.90
C ASP A 186 8.80 8.71 -8.71
N GLY A 187 8.79 7.95 -9.79
CA GLY A 187 9.19 6.55 -9.78
C GLY A 187 10.70 6.39 -9.61
N ILE A 188 11.09 5.43 -8.79
CA ILE A 188 12.48 5.09 -8.49
C ILE A 188 12.79 3.78 -9.18
N ASP A 189 13.83 3.77 -10.02
CA ASP A 189 14.37 2.54 -10.57
C ASP A 189 15.30 1.88 -9.54
N VAL A 190 14.91 0.71 -9.06
CA VAL A 190 15.71 -0.01 -8.06
C VAL A 190 16.99 -0.63 -8.63
N ASN A 191 17.14 -0.66 -9.96
CA ASN A 191 18.38 -1.11 -10.59
C ASN A 191 19.46 -0.02 -10.55
N ASP A 192 19.05 1.25 -10.45
CA ASP A 192 19.94 2.42 -10.43
C ASP A 192 20.27 2.89 -9.01
N VAL A 193 19.65 2.28 -7.98
CA VAL A 193 19.83 2.68 -6.58
C VAL A 193 20.36 1.53 -5.73
N THR A 194 21.27 1.86 -4.83
CA THR A 194 21.74 0.92 -3.80
C THR A 194 20.78 0.90 -2.61
N LEU A 195 20.97 -0.06 -1.69
CA LEU A 195 20.22 -0.07 -0.41
C LEU A 195 20.45 1.21 0.41
N GLU A 196 21.62 1.84 0.30
CA GLU A 196 21.93 3.10 0.94
C GLU A 196 21.16 4.28 0.35
N ASP A 197 20.90 4.26 -0.96
CA ASP A 197 20.08 5.27 -1.64
C ASP A 197 18.59 5.13 -1.24
N ILE A 198 18.14 3.93 -0.92
CA ILE A 198 16.79 3.70 -0.39
C ILE A 198 16.65 4.34 0.99
N ASP A 199 17.67 4.28 1.82
CA ASP A 199 17.73 5.04 3.08
C ASP A 199 17.63 6.56 2.84
N LEU A 200 18.20 7.05 1.76
CA LEU A 200 18.08 8.45 1.37
C LEU A 200 16.65 8.82 0.95
N ILE A 201 15.96 7.89 0.28
CA ILE A 201 14.55 8.03 -0.08
C ILE A 201 13.69 8.03 1.19
N ILE A 202 13.97 7.12 2.12
CA ILE A 202 13.34 7.09 3.44
C ILE A 202 13.59 8.40 4.19
N LYS A 203 14.79 8.93 4.17
CA LYS A 203 15.13 10.22 4.78
C LYS A 203 14.37 11.38 4.13
N LYS A 204 14.17 11.36 2.80
CA LYS A 204 13.32 12.33 2.11
C LYS A 204 11.87 12.19 2.50
N LEU A 205 11.35 10.97 2.60
CA LEU A 205 10.01 10.68 3.11
C LEU A 205 9.87 11.20 4.54
N ASN A 206 10.83 10.92 5.39
CA ASN A 206 10.88 11.37 6.77
C ASN A 206 10.86 12.91 6.88
N LYS A 207 11.56 13.62 6.02
CA LYS A 207 11.56 15.08 6.01
C LYS A 207 10.17 15.67 5.72
N TYR A 208 9.36 15.01 4.89
CA TYR A 208 7.97 15.43 4.65
C TYR A 208 7.05 15.08 5.83
N ILE A 209 7.23 13.93 6.45
CA ILE A 209 6.50 13.51 7.64
C ILE A 209 6.85 14.43 8.82
N ASN A 210 8.12 14.81 9.00
CA ASN A 210 8.57 15.79 10.00
C ASN A 210 7.84 17.12 9.85
N LYS A 211 7.77 17.64 8.62
CA LYS A 211 7.06 18.88 8.36
C LYS A 211 5.57 18.80 8.71
N ALA A 212 4.97 17.62 8.54
CA ALA A 212 3.59 17.37 8.95
C ALA A 212 3.46 17.28 10.48
N ASN A 213 4.43 16.64 11.17
CA ASN A 213 4.46 16.56 12.63
C ASN A 213 4.72 17.92 13.28
N ASP A 214 5.57 18.76 12.71
CA ASP A 214 5.77 20.13 13.17
C ASP A 214 4.46 20.95 13.12
N ILE A 215 3.63 20.73 12.11
CA ILE A 215 2.30 21.33 12.01
C ILE A 215 1.37 20.77 13.09
N LEU A 216 1.40 19.45 13.36
CA LEU A 216 0.58 18.79 14.38
C LEU A 216 0.97 19.20 15.81
N ILE A 217 2.26 19.42 16.07
CA ILE A 217 2.76 19.92 17.37
C ILE A 217 2.35 21.37 17.59
N PHE A 218 2.32 22.19 16.54
CA PHE A 218 1.91 23.59 16.61
C PHE A 218 0.42 23.78 16.88
N ASP A 219 -0.42 22.90 16.37
CA ASP A 219 -1.89 22.96 16.57
C ASP A 219 -2.37 22.39 17.92
N GLY A 220 -1.45 21.96 18.80
CA GLY A 220 -1.77 21.54 20.16
C GLY A 220 -2.60 20.26 20.27
N VAL A 221 -2.68 19.47 19.21
CA VAL A 221 -3.39 18.18 19.18
C VAL A 221 -2.43 17.05 19.49
N GLN A 222 -2.33 16.71 20.76
CA GLN A 222 -1.76 15.43 21.18
C GLN A 222 -2.80 14.33 20.89
N TYR A 223 -2.46 13.35 20.06
CA TYR A 223 -3.18 12.10 19.89
C TYR A 223 -2.38 10.92 20.42
#